data_59f06a94186d99121e6aeff1f9881ec1
#
_entry.id   59f06a94186d99121e6aeff1f9881ec1
#
_cell.length_a   1.000
_cell.length_b   1.000
_cell.length_c   1.000
_cell.angle_alpha   90.00
_cell.angle_beta   90.00
_cell.angle_gamma   90.00
#
_symmetry.space_group_name_H-M   'P 1'
#
loop_
_entity.id
_entity.type
_entity.pdbx_description
1 polymer ?
#
loop_
_entity_poly.entity_id
_entity_poly.type
_entity_poly.pdbx_seq_one_letter_code
_entity_poly.pdbx_strand_id
1 'polypeptide(L)'
;MNATKQLIAAAALSLVATLSIAQQAAPDVWNYKTARLGRAEVDALLAQPQKLVVIDVRRPDELTVKGSFPVYLNIQAKDIEKSLPYIPKDRAILTVSNHAHRAGAAGDLLAAKGFTVAGATGSEDYESQGGTQVVRVQPPAKTAAQ
;
A
#
# COMPACT_ATOMS: atom_id res chain seq x y z
N MET A 1 -26.96 79.35 -2.26
CA MET A 1 -25.51 79.58 -2.13
C MET A 1 -24.94 78.41 -1.31
N ASN A 2 -23.86 77.86 -1.73
CA ASN A 2 -23.08 76.78 -1.18
C ASN A 2 -23.63 75.35 -1.40
N ALA A 3 -23.25 74.83 -2.55
CA ALA A 3 -23.37 73.41 -2.90
C ALA A 3 -22.23 72.66 -2.22
N THR A 4 -22.56 71.76 -1.32
CA THR A 4 -21.58 70.80 -0.76
C THR A 4 -21.60 69.59 -1.63
N LYS A 5 -20.50 69.35 -2.40
CA LYS A 5 -20.30 68.13 -3.19
C LYS A 5 -19.87 67.01 -2.26
N GLN A 6 -20.72 65.99 -2.10
CA GLN A 6 -20.33 64.71 -1.47
C GLN A 6 -19.74 63.82 -2.54
N LEU A 7 -18.45 63.49 -2.37
CA LEU A 7 -17.73 62.45 -3.13
C LEU A 7 -18.07 61.09 -2.51
N ILE A 8 -18.80 60.28 -3.24
CA ILE A 8 -19.01 58.86 -2.90
C ILE A 8 -17.85 58.06 -3.48
N ALA A 9 -16.96 57.63 -2.62
CA ALA A 9 -15.93 56.67 -2.98
C ALA A 9 -16.51 55.26 -3.01
N ALA A 10 -16.69 54.70 -4.19
CA ALA A 10 -17.07 53.29 -4.38
C ALA A 10 -15.82 52.44 -4.23
N ALA A 11 -15.69 51.73 -3.10
CA ALA A 11 -14.69 50.70 -2.90
C ALA A 11 -15.15 49.42 -3.61
N ALA A 12 -14.56 49.11 -4.77
CA ALA A 12 -14.75 47.83 -5.44
C ALA A 12 -13.95 46.76 -4.71
N LEU A 13 -14.62 45.90 -3.96
CA LEU A 13 -14.06 44.73 -3.31
C LEU A 13 -13.92 43.62 -4.38
N SER A 14 -12.74 43.48 -4.95
CA SER A 14 -12.42 42.38 -5.88
C SER A 14 -12.27 41.08 -5.09
N LEU A 15 -13.30 40.25 -5.11
CA LEU A 15 -13.28 38.88 -4.56
C LEU A 15 -12.51 37.98 -5.53
N VAL A 16 -11.22 37.79 -5.28
CA VAL A 16 -10.42 36.79 -6.00
C VAL A 16 -10.80 35.41 -5.46
N ALA A 17 -11.72 34.77 -6.12
CA ALA A 17 -12.00 33.34 -5.88
C ALA A 17 -10.84 32.52 -6.41
N THR A 18 -9.95 32.06 -5.53
CA THR A 18 -8.96 31.04 -5.84
C THR A 18 -9.69 29.72 -6.03
N LEU A 19 -9.92 29.34 -7.28
CA LEU A 19 -10.33 27.97 -7.60
C LEU A 19 -9.14 27.04 -7.28
N SER A 20 -9.20 26.39 -6.12
CA SER A 20 -8.36 25.23 -5.84
C SER A 20 -8.82 24.10 -6.77
N ILE A 21 -8.12 23.90 -7.88
CA ILE A 21 -8.26 22.70 -8.69
C ILE A 21 -7.73 21.56 -7.84
N ALA A 22 -8.62 20.84 -7.18
CA ALA A 22 -8.26 19.56 -6.56
C ALA A 22 -7.72 18.67 -7.68
N GLN A 23 -6.43 18.42 -7.65
CA GLN A 23 -5.78 17.52 -8.61
C GLN A 23 -6.32 16.13 -8.35
N GLN A 24 -7.27 15.71 -9.17
CA GLN A 24 -7.88 14.40 -9.11
C GLN A 24 -6.79 13.39 -9.44
N ALA A 25 -6.41 12.56 -8.45
CA ALA A 25 -5.46 11.48 -8.67
C ALA A 25 -5.99 10.61 -9.83
N ALA A 26 -5.10 10.20 -10.72
CA ALA A 26 -5.45 9.29 -11.80
C ALA A 26 -6.10 8.02 -11.21
N PRO A 27 -7.10 7.42 -11.88
CA PRO A 27 -7.75 6.23 -11.38
C PRO A 27 -6.72 5.10 -11.20
N ASP A 28 -6.79 4.43 -10.05
CA ASP A 28 -5.95 3.28 -9.73
C ASP A 28 -6.42 2.06 -10.56
N VAL A 29 -5.85 1.90 -11.76
CA VAL A 29 -6.24 0.85 -12.70
C VAL A 29 -5.50 -0.44 -12.39
N TRP A 30 -6.25 -1.49 -12.06
CA TRP A 30 -5.72 -2.83 -11.83
C TRP A 30 -5.58 -3.61 -13.14
N ASN A 31 -4.33 -3.84 -13.59
CA ASN A 31 -4.03 -4.49 -14.87
C ASN A 31 -3.37 -5.87 -14.72
N TYR A 32 -3.58 -6.55 -13.61
CA TYR A 32 -2.99 -7.86 -13.32
C TYR A 32 -4.07 -8.95 -13.33
N LYS A 33 -3.68 -10.19 -13.67
CA LYS A 33 -4.55 -11.38 -13.60
C LYS A 33 -4.76 -11.83 -12.15
N THR A 34 -3.73 -11.65 -11.32
CA THR A 34 -3.79 -11.93 -9.88
C THR A 34 -4.86 -11.04 -9.24
N ALA A 35 -5.76 -11.63 -8.47
CA ALA A 35 -6.82 -10.90 -7.78
C ALA A 35 -6.23 -9.90 -6.77
N ARG A 36 -6.75 -8.67 -6.75
CA ARG A 36 -6.46 -7.71 -5.69
C ARG A 36 -7.37 -8.00 -4.51
N LEU A 37 -6.77 -8.32 -3.35
CA LEU A 37 -7.51 -8.69 -2.15
C LEU A 37 -7.67 -7.50 -1.21
N GLY A 38 -8.88 -7.35 -0.68
CA GLY A 38 -9.19 -6.42 0.38
C GLY A 38 -8.94 -7.02 1.76
N ARG A 39 -9.21 -6.21 2.80
CA ARG A 39 -8.95 -6.58 4.20
C ARG A 39 -9.57 -7.93 4.59
N ALA A 40 -10.86 -8.14 4.33
CA ALA A 40 -11.57 -9.34 4.80
C ALA A 40 -10.98 -10.63 4.21
N GLU A 41 -10.57 -10.59 2.94
CA GLU A 41 -9.96 -11.73 2.24
C GLU A 41 -8.56 -12.00 2.78
N VAL A 42 -7.78 -10.95 3.04
CA VAL A 42 -6.45 -11.05 3.66
C VAL A 42 -6.55 -11.62 5.06
N ASP A 43 -7.48 -11.14 5.89
CA ASP A 43 -7.72 -11.66 7.25
C ASP A 43 -8.07 -13.15 7.22
N ALA A 44 -8.91 -13.58 6.27
CA ALA A 44 -9.28 -14.98 6.10
C ALA A 44 -8.08 -15.88 5.71
N LEU A 45 -7.17 -15.38 4.87
CA LEU A 45 -5.94 -16.09 4.51
C LEU A 45 -4.98 -16.19 5.70
N LEU A 46 -4.77 -15.09 6.42
CA LEU A 46 -3.89 -15.04 7.59
C LEU A 46 -4.37 -15.93 8.74
N ALA A 47 -5.66 -16.20 8.81
CA ALA A 47 -6.24 -17.15 9.79
C ALA A 47 -5.86 -18.62 9.51
N GLN A 48 -5.26 -18.93 8.36
CA GLN A 48 -4.85 -20.27 7.97
C GLN A 48 -3.34 -20.34 7.62
N PRO A 49 -2.44 -20.00 8.57
CA PRO A 49 -1.01 -19.83 8.29
C PRO A 49 -0.34 -21.11 7.79
N GLN A 50 -0.85 -22.29 8.14
CA GLN A 50 -0.32 -23.57 7.67
C GLN A 50 -0.57 -23.83 6.19
N LYS A 51 -1.50 -23.10 5.56
CA LYS A 51 -1.85 -23.21 4.13
C LYS A 51 -1.37 -22.02 3.30
N LEU A 52 -0.72 -21.05 3.94
CA LEU A 52 -0.35 -19.79 3.35
C LEU A 52 1.15 -19.56 3.37
N VAL A 53 1.67 -18.98 2.31
CA VAL A 53 2.98 -18.31 2.25
C VAL A 53 2.73 -16.85 1.91
N VAL A 54 3.19 -15.95 2.75
CA VAL A 54 3.20 -14.51 2.46
C VAL A 54 4.54 -14.16 1.83
N ILE A 55 4.53 -13.59 0.63
CA ILE A 55 5.74 -13.09 -0.05
C ILE A 55 5.64 -11.57 -0.13
N ASP A 56 6.46 -10.89 0.66
CA ASP A 56 6.58 -9.44 0.61
C ASP A 56 7.67 -9.05 -0.39
N VAL A 57 7.27 -8.34 -1.46
CA VAL A 57 8.17 -8.02 -2.58
C VAL A 57 8.86 -6.68 -2.45
N ARG A 58 8.68 -6.01 -1.31
CA ARG A 58 9.29 -4.71 -1.01
C ARG A 58 10.78 -4.83 -0.64
N ARG A 59 11.46 -3.70 -0.67
CA ARG A 59 12.82 -3.62 -0.16
C ARG A 59 12.83 -3.70 1.38
N PRO A 60 13.92 -4.19 2.00
CA PRO A 60 14.02 -4.28 3.46
C PRO A 60 13.82 -2.95 4.19
N ASP A 61 14.25 -1.82 3.61
CA ASP A 61 14.05 -0.49 4.19
C ASP A 61 12.56 -0.11 4.28
N GLU A 62 11.75 -0.49 3.29
CA GLU A 62 10.29 -0.28 3.32
C GLU A 62 9.63 -1.11 4.43
N LEU A 63 10.08 -2.35 4.63
CA LEU A 63 9.57 -3.23 5.69
C LEU A 63 9.89 -2.70 7.10
N THR A 64 11.10 -2.18 7.28
CA THR A 64 11.52 -1.59 8.56
C THR A 64 10.65 -0.40 8.95
N VAL A 65 10.33 0.46 8.00
CA VAL A 65 9.54 1.68 8.25
C VAL A 65 8.05 1.39 8.35
N LYS A 66 7.53 0.58 7.41
CA LYS A 66 6.08 0.40 7.21
C LYS A 66 5.53 -0.86 7.86
N GLY A 67 6.40 -1.76 8.32
CA GLY A 67 6.00 -3.05 8.84
C GLY A 67 5.54 -4.03 7.75
N SER A 68 5.25 -5.25 8.14
CA SER A 68 4.70 -6.30 7.27
C SER A 68 3.74 -7.20 8.04
N PHE A 69 3.07 -8.09 7.32
CA PHE A 69 2.25 -9.13 7.94
C PHE A 69 3.12 -10.07 8.79
N PRO A 70 2.56 -10.68 9.84
CA PRO A 70 3.31 -11.65 10.64
C PRO A 70 3.68 -12.85 9.75
N VAL A 71 4.91 -13.33 9.85
CA VAL A 71 5.48 -14.46 9.10
C VAL A 71 5.40 -14.26 7.58
N TYR A 72 6.44 -13.67 7.03
CA TYR A 72 6.60 -13.47 5.59
C TYR A 72 7.98 -13.89 5.11
N LEU A 73 8.07 -14.22 3.83
CA LEU A 73 9.33 -14.29 3.09
C LEU A 73 9.54 -12.93 2.41
N ASN A 74 10.66 -12.29 2.66
CA ASN A 74 11.03 -11.10 1.91
C ASN A 74 11.81 -11.52 0.67
N ILE A 75 11.14 -11.48 -0.47
CA ILE A 75 11.73 -11.75 -1.78
C ILE A 75 11.44 -10.53 -2.64
N GLN A 76 12.43 -9.67 -2.83
CA GLN A 76 12.23 -8.47 -3.65
C GLN A 76 11.75 -8.83 -5.06
N ALA A 77 10.90 -7.99 -5.65
CA ALA A 77 10.29 -8.25 -6.96
C ALA A 77 11.31 -8.67 -8.04
N LYS A 78 12.50 -8.07 -8.05
CA LYS A 78 13.59 -8.37 -8.99
C LYS A 78 14.25 -9.74 -8.78
N ASP A 79 14.08 -10.35 -7.61
CA ASP A 79 14.76 -11.58 -7.21
C ASP A 79 13.83 -12.80 -7.20
N ILE A 80 12.55 -12.65 -7.57
CA ILE A 80 11.56 -13.73 -7.53
C ILE A 80 12.02 -14.93 -8.39
N GLU A 81 12.48 -14.70 -9.62
CA GLU A 81 12.87 -15.80 -10.51
C GLU A 81 14.04 -16.62 -9.95
N LYS A 82 14.99 -15.97 -9.28
CA LYS A 82 16.12 -16.66 -8.62
C LYS A 82 15.67 -17.45 -7.39
N SER A 83 14.57 -17.02 -6.77
CA SER A 83 14.07 -17.58 -5.52
C SER A 83 13.07 -18.73 -5.73
N LEU A 84 12.60 -18.97 -6.96
CA LEU A 84 11.60 -20.00 -7.25
C LEU A 84 11.89 -21.37 -6.63
N PRO A 85 13.15 -21.88 -6.63
CA PRO A 85 13.45 -23.18 -6.04
C PRO A 85 13.21 -23.25 -4.52
N TYR A 86 13.15 -22.12 -3.85
CA TYR A 86 13.01 -22.01 -2.38
C TYR A 86 11.59 -21.66 -1.94
N ILE A 87 10.68 -21.42 -2.87
CA ILE A 87 9.28 -21.08 -2.56
C ILE A 87 8.48 -22.38 -2.44
N PRO A 88 7.77 -22.61 -1.31
CA PRO A 88 6.91 -23.78 -1.14
C PRO A 88 5.82 -23.85 -2.20
N LYS A 89 5.60 -25.03 -2.78
CA LYS A 89 4.58 -25.26 -3.81
C LYS A 89 3.27 -25.85 -3.26
N ASP A 90 3.30 -26.29 -2.03
CA ASP A 90 2.19 -26.96 -1.34
C ASP A 90 1.24 -25.99 -0.62
N ARG A 91 1.48 -24.70 -0.75
CA ARG A 91 0.69 -23.64 -0.08
C ARG A 91 0.26 -22.56 -1.06
N ALA A 92 -0.83 -21.90 -0.74
CA ALA A 92 -1.26 -20.72 -1.47
C ALA A 92 -0.36 -19.52 -1.13
N ILE A 93 -0.09 -18.66 -2.12
CA ILE A 93 0.78 -17.50 -1.96
C ILE A 93 -0.08 -16.22 -1.91
N LEU A 94 0.15 -15.40 -0.89
CA LEU A 94 -0.27 -14.01 -0.84
C LEU A 94 0.94 -13.13 -1.13
N THR A 95 0.90 -12.37 -2.22
CA THR A 95 1.94 -11.39 -2.53
C THR A 95 1.59 -10.02 -1.92
N VAL A 96 2.62 -9.31 -1.41
CA VAL A 96 2.44 -8.05 -0.67
C VAL A 96 3.37 -6.97 -1.19
N SER A 97 2.83 -5.76 -1.36
CA SER A 97 3.60 -4.51 -1.54
C SER A 97 2.93 -3.36 -0.78
N ASN A 98 3.30 -2.11 -0.99
CA ASN A 98 2.65 -0.99 -0.30
C ASN A 98 1.19 -0.82 -0.76
N HIS A 99 0.99 -0.68 -2.10
CA HIS A 99 -0.30 -0.41 -2.74
C HIS A 99 -0.68 -1.49 -3.76
N ALA A 100 -0.37 -2.73 -3.49
CA ALA A 100 -0.72 -3.93 -4.26
C ALA A 100 -0.11 -4.05 -5.67
N HIS A 101 0.23 -3.00 -6.43
CA HIS A 101 0.66 -3.12 -7.83
C HIS A 101 1.91 -3.99 -8.05
N ARG A 102 2.98 -3.79 -7.28
CA ARG A 102 4.17 -4.67 -7.35
C ARG A 102 3.82 -6.11 -6.98
N ALA A 103 2.92 -6.27 -6.01
CA ALA A 103 2.43 -7.58 -5.59
C ALA A 103 1.60 -8.25 -6.69
N GLY A 104 0.76 -7.51 -7.42
CA GLY A 104 0.00 -8.02 -8.56
C GLY A 104 0.90 -8.56 -9.66
N ALA A 105 1.91 -7.79 -10.06
CA ALA A 105 2.91 -8.23 -11.05
C ALA A 105 3.67 -9.49 -10.58
N ALA A 106 4.06 -9.55 -9.31
CA ALA A 106 4.73 -10.69 -8.73
C ALA A 106 3.83 -11.93 -8.69
N GLY A 107 2.55 -11.74 -8.37
CA GLY A 107 1.55 -12.81 -8.39
C GLY A 107 1.36 -13.38 -9.78
N ASP A 108 1.27 -12.55 -10.81
CA ASP A 108 1.18 -13.01 -12.21
C ASP A 108 2.41 -13.82 -12.63
N LEU A 109 3.61 -13.38 -12.25
CA LEU A 109 4.85 -14.11 -12.50
C LEU A 109 4.85 -15.47 -11.81
N LEU A 110 4.52 -15.52 -10.53
CA LEU A 110 4.47 -16.77 -9.75
C LEU A 110 3.43 -17.75 -10.31
N ALA A 111 2.24 -17.26 -10.66
CA ALA A 111 1.19 -18.07 -11.28
C ALA A 111 1.65 -18.65 -12.63
N ALA A 112 2.33 -17.86 -13.46
CA ALA A 112 2.91 -18.33 -14.72
C ALA A 112 4.00 -19.40 -14.52
N LYS A 113 4.64 -19.44 -13.34
CA LYS A 113 5.64 -20.46 -12.96
C LYS A 113 5.02 -21.68 -12.24
N GLY A 114 3.69 -21.77 -12.21
CA GLY A 114 2.95 -22.91 -11.67
C GLY A 114 2.72 -22.90 -10.16
N PHE A 115 2.86 -21.76 -9.51
CA PHE A 115 2.51 -21.60 -8.10
C PHE A 115 1.01 -21.26 -7.94
N THR A 116 0.43 -21.71 -6.83
CA THR A 116 -0.94 -21.32 -6.45
C THR A 116 -0.92 -19.96 -5.78
N VAL A 117 -1.37 -18.93 -6.49
CA VAL A 117 -1.45 -17.57 -5.97
C VAL A 117 -2.87 -17.27 -5.51
N ALA A 118 -3.04 -17.02 -4.21
CA ALA A 118 -4.34 -16.64 -3.63
C ALA A 118 -4.74 -15.21 -4.03
N GLY A 119 -3.76 -14.33 -4.13
CA GLY A 119 -3.98 -12.94 -4.53
C GLY A 119 -2.83 -12.02 -4.16
N ALA A 120 -3.06 -10.74 -4.38
CA ALA A 120 -2.12 -9.65 -4.10
C ALA A 120 -2.78 -8.58 -3.22
N THR A 121 -2.03 -7.99 -2.30
CA THR A 121 -2.53 -6.90 -1.46
C THR A 121 -1.46 -5.83 -1.25
N GLY A 122 -1.92 -4.62 -0.86
CA GLY A 122 -1.09 -3.56 -0.33
C GLY A 122 -1.16 -3.52 1.19
N SER A 123 -0.04 -3.48 1.89
CA SER A 123 -0.06 -3.39 3.35
C SER A 123 -0.67 -2.07 3.83
N GLU A 124 -0.42 -0.97 3.13
CA GLU A 124 -1.01 0.34 3.42
C GLU A 124 -2.50 0.37 3.03
N ASP A 125 -2.88 -0.27 1.91
CA ASP A 125 -4.28 -0.40 1.51
C ASP A 125 -5.07 -1.23 2.54
N TYR A 126 -4.49 -2.32 3.04
CA TYR A 126 -5.06 -3.15 4.08
C TYR A 126 -5.28 -2.36 5.40
N GLU A 127 -4.27 -1.59 5.84
CA GLU A 127 -4.38 -0.75 7.04
C GLU A 127 -5.42 0.37 6.85
N SER A 128 -5.49 0.98 5.67
CA SER A 128 -6.49 2.02 5.36
C SER A 128 -7.93 1.52 5.44
N GLN A 129 -8.14 0.21 5.22
CA GLN A 129 -9.41 -0.48 5.39
C GLN A 129 -9.66 -0.93 6.85
N GLY A 130 -8.81 -0.51 7.79
CA GLY A 130 -8.89 -0.86 9.20
C GLY A 130 -8.27 -2.21 9.55
N GLY A 131 -7.40 -2.75 8.71
CA GLY A 131 -6.62 -3.96 8.99
C GLY A 131 -5.62 -3.75 10.12
N THR A 132 -5.44 -4.76 10.98
CA THR A 132 -4.65 -4.67 12.21
C THR A 132 -3.49 -5.67 12.28
N GLN A 133 -3.28 -6.47 11.23
CA GLN A 133 -2.29 -7.54 11.26
C GLN A 133 -0.88 -7.10 10.83
N VAL A 134 -0.70 -5.86 10.36
CA VAL A 134 0.63 -5.35 10.02
C VAL A 134 1.42 -5.07 11.30
N VAL A 135 2.58 -5.70 11.41
CA VAL A 135 3.48 -5.57 12.56
C VAL A 135 4.69 -4.74 12.18
N ARG A 136 5.04 -3.79 13.04
CA ARG A 136 6.27 -2.99 12.92
C ARG A 136 7.27 -3.43 13.98
N VAL A 137 8.50 -3.74 13.57
CA VAL A 137 9.57 -4.04 14.51
C VAL A 137 10.01 -2.75 15.18
N GLN A 138 9.79 -2.65 16.49
CA GLN A 138 10.31 -1.54 17.28
C GLN A 138 11.76 -1.86 17.62
N PRO A 139 12.72 -0.96 17.32
CA PRO A 139 14.08 -1.11 17.85
C PRO A 139 14.03 -1.16 19.38
N PRO A 140 14.88 -1.96 20.04
CA PRO A 140 14.95 -1.94 21.48
C PRO A 140 15.23 -0.51 21.96
N ALA A 141 14.53 -0.08 23.01
CA ALA A 141 14.77 1.22 23.62
C ALA A 141 16.26 1.32 23.95
N LYS A 142 16.91 2.40 23.50
CA LYS A 142 18.30 2.66 23.89
C LYS A 142 18.31 2.78 25.41
N THR A 143 18.85 1.78 26.09
CA THR A 143 19.13 1.89 27.53
C THR A 143 20.09 3.05 27.67
N ALA A 144 19.68 4.10 28.40
CA ALA A 144 20.56 5.20 28.72
C ALA A 144 21.77 4.59 29.46
N ALA A 145 22.93 4.71 28.85
CA ALA A 145 24.17 4.33 29.51
C ALA A 145 24.29 5.21 30.78
N GLN A 146 24.24 4.59 31.94
CA GLN A 146 24.56 5.21 33.22
C GLN A 146 26.06 5.46 33.31
#